data_08cc18c79eeb0ae2265ac326635a9c7b
#
_entry.id   08cc18c79eeb0ae2265ac326635a9c7b
#
_cell.length_a   1.000
_cell.length_b   1.000
_cell.length_c   1.000
_cell.angle_alpha   90.00
_cell.angle_beta   90.00
_cell.angle_gamma   90.00
#
_symmetry.space_group_name_H-M   'P 1'
#
loop_
_entity.id
_entity.type
_entity.pdbx_description
1 polymer ?
#
loop_
_entity_poly.entity_id
_entity_poly.type
_entity_poly.pdbx_seq_one_letter_code
_entity_poly.pdbx_strand_id
1 'polypeptide(L)'
;MSILERIGVTNLKTSPVKSDLFSEGIAFSLGKNKLVEFGVINKRVLKEFGIKQEVLFADFDWKSLNEISGKKKIKVSSLLKFPSVKRDLALLIDEKVTFKEIYNLSFQVERNLLKDVGLFDVYQGDKLPEGKKSYAVSFVLQDSNKTLKDAQIDKIMQKLQQSFEKNLEAVLR
;
A
#
# COMPACT_ATOMS: atom_id res chain seq x y z
N MET A 1 -7.28 -0.40 2.24
CA MET A 1 -6.90 -1.39 3.27
C MET A 1 -7.59 -1.16 4.60
N SER A 2 -7.80 0.05 5.00
CA SER A 2 -8.31 0.40 6.33
C SER A 2 -9.58 -0.33 6.81
N ILE A 3 -10.54 -0.64 5.92
CA ILE A 3 -11.77 -1.37 6.32
C ILE A 3 -11.43 -2.79 6.77
N LEU A 4 -10.69 -3.56 5.97
CA LEU A 4 -10.34 -4.95 6.28
C LEU A 4 -9.43 -5.06 7.50
N GLU A 5 -8.49 -4.13 7.66
CA GLU A 5 -7.63 -4.05 8.85
C GLU A 5 -8.41 -3.75 10.12
N ARG A 6 -9.40 -2.84 10.07
CA ARG A 6 -10.25 -2.51 11.23
C ARG A 6 -11.07 -3.69 11.72
N ILE A 7 -11.48 -4.60 10.84
CA ILE A 7 -12.15 -5.85 11.21
C ILE A 7 -11.14 -6.99 11.45
N GLY A 8 -9.85 -6.65 11.51
CA GLY A 8 -8.78 -7.58 11.85
C GLY A 8 -8.37 -8.52 10.72
N VAL A 9 -8.74 -8.28 9.47
CA VAL A 9 -8.36 -9.11 8.32
C VAL A 9 -7.07 -8.56 7.70
N THR A 10 -6.00 -9.34 7.82
CA THR A 10 -4.64 -8.99 7.37
C THR A 10 -4.07 -10.13 6.50
N ASN A 11 -2.89 -9.93 5.91
CA ASN A 11 -2.20 -10.92 5.06
C ASN A 11 -3.00 -11.33 3.81
N LEU A 12 -3.60 -10.36 3.17
CA LEU A 12 -4.41 -10.54 1.99
C LEU A 12 -3.54 -10.75 0.74
N LYS A 13 -4.00 -11.66 -0.12
CA LYS A 13 -3.46 -11.80 -1.47
C LYS A 13 -4.23 -10.86 -2.40
N THR A 14 -3.49 -10.17 -3.25
CA THR A 14 -4.03 -9.29 -4.28
C THR A 14 -3.99 -10.00 -5.63
N SER A 15 -5.07 -9.94 -6.39
CA SER A 15 -5.15 -10.45 -7.75
C SER A 15 -5.99 -9.51 -8.63
N PRO A 16 -5.70 -9.42 -9.94
CA PRO A 16 -6.55 -8.69 -10.86
C PRO A 16 -7.93 -9.36 -10.97
N VAL A 17 -8.97 -8.54 -11.10
CA VAL A 17 -10.33 -9.02 -11.38
C VAL A 17 -10.52 -9.08 -12.89
N LYS A 18 -10.97 -10.26 -13.38
CA LYS A 18 -11.45 -10.45 -14.75
C LYS A 18 -12.96 -10.55 -14.71
N SER A 19 -13.64 -9.46 -14.97
CA SER A 19 -15.11 -9.36 -14.95
C SER A 19 -15.55 -8.32 -15.97
N ASP A 20 -16.72 -8.55 -16.57
CA ASP A 20 -17.35 -7.57 -17.49
C ASP A 20 -17.84 -6.31 -16.74
N LEU A 21 -17.99 -6.39 -15.42
CA LEU A 21 -18.39 -5.28 -14.58
C LEU A 21 -17.31 -4.20 -14.49
N PHE A 22 -16.03 -4.58 -14.42
CA PHE A 22 -14.93 -3.66 -14.22
C PHE A 22 -14.12 -3.47 -15.51
N SER A 23 -13.73 -2.23 -15.82
CA SER A 23 -12.68 -1.95 -16.79
C SER A 23 -11.30 -2.32 -16.23
N GLU A 24 -11.10 -1.99 -14.95
CA GLU A 24 -9.92 -2.34 -14.16
C GLU A 24 -10.37 -2.67 -12.74
N GLY A 25 -9.89 -3.78 -12.20
CA GLY A 25 -10.30 -4.18 -10.87
C GLY A 25 -9.27 -5.05 -10.14
N ILE A 26 -9.33 -4.99 -8.83
CA ILE A 26 -8.46 -5.74 -7.91
C ILE A 26 -9.34 -6.49 -6.92
N ALA A 27 -9.00 -7.75 -6.65
CA ALA A 27 -9.60 -8.54 -5.59
C ALA A 27 -8.60 -8.79 -4.45
N PHE A 28 -9.11 -8.74 -3.22
CA PHE A 28 -8.41 -9.21 -2.04
C PHE A 28 -8.98 -10.53 -1.56
N SER A 29 -8.10 -11.49 -1.35
CA SER A 29 -8.46 -12.85 -0.93
C SER A 29 -7.64 -13.28 0.29
N LEU A 30 -8.24 -14.10 1.16
CA LEU A 30 -7.57 -14.80 2.25
C LEU A 30 -7.71 -16.31 2.04
N GLY A 31 -6.58 -16.98 1.78
CA GLY A 31 -6.60 -18.37 1.36
C GLY A 31 -7.35 -18.55 0.03
N LYS A 32 -8.44 -19.31 0.04
CA LYS A 32 -9.31 -19.57 -1.12
C LYS A 32 -10.50 -18.59 -1.21
N ASN A 33 -10.76 -17.80 -0.16
CA ASN A 33 -11.93 -16.95 -0.09
C ASN A 33 -11.61 -15.55 -0.64
N LYS A 34 -12.31 -15.16 -1.70
CA LYS A 34 -12.33 -13.76 -2.18
C LYS A 34 -13.20 -12.96 -1.21
N LEU A 35 -12.66 -11.92 -0.62
CA LEU A 35 -13.31 -11.13 0.43
C LEU A 35 -13.86 -9.81 -0.07
N VAL A 36 -13.21 -9.23 -1.04
CA VAL A 36 -13.65 -7.99 -1.69
C VAL A 36 -13.10 -7.94 -3.10
N GLU A 37 -13.87 -7.40 -3.99
CA GLU A 37 -13.41 -6.93 -5.29
C GLU A 37 -13.82 -5.47 -5.46
N PHE A 38 -12.95 -4.68 -6.06
CA PHE A 38 -13.20 -3.28 -6.31
C PHE A 38 -12.45 -2.80 -7.53
N GLY A 39 -12.96 -1.75 -8.14
CA GLY A 39 -12.36 -1.21 -9.35
C GLY A 39 -13.19 -0.11 -9.99
N VAL A 40 -12.82 0.22 -11.21
CA VAL A 40 -13.52 1.16 -12.08
C VAL A 40 -14.58 0.42 -12.86
N ILE A 41 -15.83 0.86 -12.78
CA ILE A 41 -16.93 0.26 -13.54
C ILE A 41 -16.71 0.46 -15.04
N ASN A 42 -17.00 -0.60 -15.82
CA ASN A 42 -16.89 -0.57 -17.27
C ASN A 42 -17.84 0.49 -17.87
N LYS A 43 -17.31 1.30 -18.78
CA LYS A 43 -18.08 2.35 -19.47
C LYS A 43 -19.34 1.85 -20.17
N ARG A 44 -19.36 0.58 -20.65
CA ARG A 44 -20.55 -0.02 -21.24
C ARG A 44 -21.68 -0.11 -20.23
N VAL A 45 -21.39 -0.60 -19.03
CA VAL A 45 -22.35 -0.70 -17.92
C VAL A 45 -22.85 0.69 -17.53
N LEU A 46 -21.96 1.66 -17.34
CA LEU A 46 -22.33 3.04 -16.99
C LEU A 46 -23.26 3.66 -18.02
N LYS A 47 -23.05 3.39 -19.29
CA LYS A 47 -23.89 3.91 -20.39
C LYS A 47 -25.33 3.39 -20.31
N GLU A 48 -25.54 2.12 -19.94
CA GLU A 48 -26.89 1.54 -19.78
C GLU A 48 -27.69 2.26 -18.70
N PHE A 49 -27.02 2.82 -17.68
CA PHE A 49 -27.64 3.59 -16.62
C PHE A 49 -27.59 5.11 -16.84
N GLY A 50 -27.13 5.56 -18.01
CA GLY A 50 -27.02 7.00 -18.33
C GLY A 50 -25.97 7.76 -17.52
N ILE A 51 -25.03 7.05 -16.88
CA ILE A 51 -23.97 7.63 -16.05
C ILE A 51 -22.79 8.02 -16.94
N LYS A 52 -22.37 9.28 -16.88
CA LYS A 52 -21.29 9.82 -17.73
C LYS A 52 -19.94 9.88 -17.02
N GLN A 53 -19.93 10.05 -15.70
CA GLN A 53 -18.71 10.09 -14.90
C GLN A 53 -18.19 8.70 -14.60
N GLU A 54 -16.90 8.62 -14.29
CA GLU A 54 -16.27 7.41 -13.77
C GLU A 54 -16.87 7.04 -12.41
N VAL A 55 -17.09 5.74 -12.19
CA VAL A 55 -17.62 5.21 -10.93
C VAL A 55 -16.66 4.16 -10.40
N LEU A 56 -16.25 4.35 -9.16
CA LEU A 56 -15.53 3.35 -8.37
C LEU A 56 -16.55 2.53 -7.58
N PHE A 57 -16.41 1.21 -7.65
CA PHE A 57 -17.31 0.29 -6.96
C PHE A 57 -16.51 -0.75 -6.17
N ALA A 58 -17.03 -1.15 -5.03
CA ALA A 58 -16.46 -2.22 -4.20
C ALA A 58 -17.56 -3.15 -3.71
N ASP A 59 -17.37 -4.44 -3.93
CA ASP A 59 -18.26 -5.50 -3.46
C ASP A 59 -17.54 -6.35 -2.40
N PHE A 60 -18.18 -6.46 -1.21
CA PHE A 60 -17.65 -7.17 -0.04
C PHE A 60 -18.44 -8.43 0.24
N ASP A 61 -17.78 -9.57 0.33
CA ASP A 61 -18.36 -10.80 0.89
C ASP A 61 -18.46 -10.70 2.42
N TRP A 62 -19.51 -10.04 2.89
CA TRP A 62 -19.74 -9.83 4.32
C TRP A 62 -19.93 -11.14 5.10
N LYS A 63 -20.43 -12.21 4.46
CA LYS A 63 -20.56 -13.52 5.11
C LYS A 63 -19.17 -14.05 5.47
N SER A 64 -18.28 -14.17 4.50
CA SER A 64 -16.91 -14.62 4.72
C SER A 64 -16.14 -13.72 5.68
N LEU A 65 -16.32 -12.40 5.58
CA LEU A 65 -15.70 -11.44 6.48
C LEU A 65 -16.12 -11.63 7.94
N ASN A 66 -17.40 -11.80 8.21
CA ASN A 66 -17.93 -12.04 9.55
C ASN A 66 -17.44 -13.38 10.12
N GLU A 67 -17.41 -14.44 9.31
CA GLU A 67 -16.88 -15.74 9.73
C GLU A 67 -15.40 -15.68 10.10
N ILE A 68 -14.60 -14.93 9.36
CA ILE A 68 -13.17 -14.77 9.61
C ILE A 68 -12.94 -13.91 10.84
N SER A 69 -13.63 -12.77 10.94
CA SER A 69 -13.50 -11.83 12.05
C SER A 69 -13.95 -12.46 13.38
N GLY A 70 -15.06 -13.20 13.38
CA GLY A 70 -15.59 -13.86 14.58
C GLY A 70 -14.67 -14.94 15.17
N LYS A 71 -13.78 -15.52 14.37
CA LYS A 71 -12.79 -16.51 14.83
C LYS A 71 -11.54 -15.87 15.44
N LYS A 72 -11.33 -14.56 15.28
CA LYS A 72 -10.14 -13.87 15.80
C LYS A 72 -10.36 -13.43 17.25
N LYS A 73 -9.50 -13.90 18.13
CA LYS A 73 -9.44 -13.39 19.50
C LYS A 73 -8.80 -12.00 19.50
N ILE A 74 -9.44 -11.03 20.11
CA ILE A 74 -8.86 -9.70 20.34
C ILE A 74 -7.65 -9.87 21.26
N LYS A 75 -6.47 -9.50 20.78
CA LYS A 75 -5.24 -9.49 21.56
C LYS A 75 -4.93 -8.05 21.93
N VAL A 76 -5.02 -7.74 23.20
CA VAL A 76 -4.56 -6.45 23.72
C VAL A 76 -3.04 -6.50 23.85
N SER A 77 -2.35 -5.60 23.20
CA SER A 77 -0.90 -5.38 23.37
C SER A 77 -0.65 -4.10 24.15
N SER A 78 0.42 -4.06 24.93
CA SER A 78 0.85 -2.83 25.60
C SER A 78 1.10 -1.73 24.57
N LEU A 79 0.65 -0.52 24.87
CA LEU A 79 0.97 0.65 24.08
C LEU A 79 2.49 0.84 24.03
N LEU A 80 3.01 1.15 22.87
CA LEU A 80 4.43 1.44 22.71
C LEU A 80 4.77 2.75 23.45
N LYS A 81 5.73 2.68 24.37
CA LYS A 81 6.14 3.82 25.22
C LYS A 81 6.96 4.87 24.47
N PHE A 82 7.61 4.47 23.37
CA PHE A 82 8.52 5.33 22.63
C PHE A 82 7.87 5.86 21.36
N PRO A 83 8.09 7.14 20.99
CA PRO A 83 7.45 7.75 19.84
C PRO A 83 7.94 7.12 18.52
N SER A 84 7.05 7.08 17.54
CA SER A 84 7.41 6.80 16.16
C SER A 84 7.95 8.05 15.47
N VAL A 85 8.82 7.86 14.48
CA VAL A 85 9.34 8.92 13.63
C VAL A 85 8.90 8.65 12.20
N LYS A 86 8.34 9.66 11.55
CA LYS A 86 7.97 9.62 10.15
C LYS A 86 9.04 10.34 9.31
N ARG A 87 9.43 9.74 8.19
CA ARG A 87 10.32 10.33 7.18
C ARG A 87 9.72 10.08 5.80
N ASP A 88 9.87 11.06 4.94
CA ASP A 88 9.32 11.03 3.58
C ASP A 88 10.46 11.07 2.56
N LEU A 89 10.27 10.36 1.44
CA LEU A 89 11.14 10.43 0.26
C LEU A 89 10.29 10.68 -0.98
N ALA A 90 10.76 11.56 -1.84
CA ALA A 90 10.21 11.72 -3.19
C ALA A 90 11.09 10.92 -4.16
N LEU A 91 10.53 9.88 -4.76
CA LEU A 91 11.23 8.95 -5.64
C LEU A 91 10.78 9.17 -7.08
N LEU A 92 11.69 9.55 -7.96
CA LEU A 92 11.49 9.51 -9.40
C LEU A 92 11.83 8.10 -9.89
N ILE A 93 10.86 7.39 -10.44
CA ILE A 93 10.95 5.98 -10.81
C ILE A 93 10.34 5.73 -12.19
N ASP A 94 10.64 4.59 -12.78
CA ASP A 94 9.98 4.13 -14.00
C ASP A 94 8.47 3.90 -13.76
N GLU A 95 7.64 4.19 -14.77
CA GLU A 95 6.19 4.01 -14.68
C GLU A 95 5.78 2.57 -14.35
N LYS A 96 6.58 1.59 -14.74
CA LYS A 96 6.32 0.15 -14.49
C LYS A 96 6.54 -0.24 -13.04
N VAL A 97 7.35 0.50 -12.28
CA VAL A 97 7.64 0.20 -10.88
C VAL A 97 6.37 0.39 -10.05
N THR A 98 5.96 -0.64 -9.35
CA THR A 98 4.77 -0.61 -8.50
C THR A 98 5.10 -0.18 -7.07
N PHE A 99 4.14 0.40 -6.37
CA PHE A 99 4.31 0.69 -4.94
C PHE A 99 4.58 -0.58 -4.11
N LYS A 100 4.04 -1.73 -4.54
CA LYS A 100 4.29 -3.01 -3.87
C LYS A 100 5.76 -3.41 -3.90
N GLU A 101 6.49 -3.10 -4.95
CA GLU A 101 7.93 -3.37 -5.03
C GLU A 101 8.70 -2.50 -4.04
N ILE A 102 8.37 -1.20 -3.96
CA ILE A 102 8.94 -0.29 -2.95
C ILE A 102 8.64 -0.78 -1.54
N TYR A 103 7.39 -1.13 -1.26
CA TYR A 103 6.96 -1.65 0.04
C TYR A 103 7.75 -2.91 0.43
N ASN A 104 7.80 -3.90 -0.45
CA ASN A 104 8.51 -5.14 -0.19
C ASN A 104 10.02 -4.93 0.03
N LEU A 105 10.64 -4.11 -0.83
CA LEU A 105 12.06 -3.80 -0.74
C LEU A 105 12.38 -3.05 0.57
N SER A 106 11.52 -2.14 0.99
CA SER A 106 11.68 -1.42 2.27
C SER A 106 11.75 -2.37 3.46
N PHE A 107 10.84 -3.33 3.53
CA PHE A 107 10.83 -4.34 4.60
C PHE A 107 11.92 -5.41 4.46
N GLN A 108 12.51 -5.58 3.28
CA GLN A 108 13.72 -6.40 3.12
C GLN A 108 14.95 -5.70 3.70
N VAL A 109 15.05 -4.37 3.53
CA VAL A 109 16.16 -3.56 4.02
C VAL A 109 16.10 -3.36 5.54
N GLU A 110 14.90 -3.07 6.08
CA GLU A 110 14.72 -2.82 7.51
C GLU A 110 13.41 -3.46 8.02
N ARG A 111 13.54 -4.58 8.72
CA ARG A 111 12.37 -5.34 9.24
C ARG A 111 11.99 -4.97 10.67
N ASN A 112 12.96 -4.52 11.46
CA ASN A 112 12.78 -4.38 12.90
C ASN A 112 12.22 -3.02 13.28
N LEU A 113 12.80 -1.97 12.75
CA LEU A 113 12.47 -0.59 13.10
C LEU A 113 11.44 0.03 12.16
N LEU A 114 11.33 -0.44 10.92
CA LEU A 114 10.30 -0.01 9.99
C LEU A 114 8.96 -0.63 10.37
N LYS A 115 7.96 0.22 10.64
CA LYS A 115 6.61 -0.20 11.06
C LYS A 115 5.59 -0.07 9.96
N ASP A 116 5.73 0.95 9.12
CA ASP A 116 4.80 1.20 8.02
C ASP A 116 5.49 1.93 6.87
N VAL A 117 4.98 1.70 5.67
CA VAL A 117 5.36 2.38 4.44
C VAL A 117 4.10 2.80 3.72
N GLY A 118 3.92 4.09 3.52
CA GLY A 118 2.72 4.66 2.91
C GLY A 118 3.04 5.45 1.64
N LEU A 119 2.23 5.28 0.60
CA LEU A 119 2.23 6.15 -0.57
C LEU A 119 1.19 7.23 -0.35
N PHE A 120 1.58 8.49 -0.34
CA PHE A 120 0.66 9.58 -0.08
C PHE A 120 0.49 10.55 -1.26
N ASP A 121 1.39 10.50 -2.25
CA ASP A 121 1.21 11.25 -3.49
C ASP A 121 1.83 10.53 -4.68
N VAL A 122 1.18 10.68 -5.85
CA VAL A 122 1.61 10.14 -7.14
C VAL A 122 1.50 11.24 -8.18
N TYR A 123 2.62 11.64 -8.73
CA TYR A 123 2.64 12.62 -9.79
C TYR A 123 3.11 12.01 -11.11
N GLN A 124 2.28 12.16 -12.13
CA GLN A 124 2.59 11.87 -13.53
C GLN A 124 2.20 13.09 -14.36
N GLY A 125 3.15 13.67 -15.08
CA GLY A 125 2.87 14.87 -15.86
C GLY A 125 4.09 15.39 -16.60
N ASP A 126 3.87 16.40 -17.43
CA ASP A 126 4.81 16.96 -18.41
C ASP A 126 6.12 17.52 -17.83
N LYS A 127 6.19 17.67 -16.49
CA LYS A 127 7.40 18.15 -15.80
C LYS A 127 8.36 17.00 -15.45
N LEU A 128 8.03 15.77 -15.78
CA LEU A 128 8.88 14.61 -15.56
C LEU A 128 9.43 14.10 -16.90
N PRO A 129 10.60 13.43 -16.88
CA PRO A 129 11.07 12.70 -18.05
C PRO A 129 10.04 11.68 -18.54
N GLU A 130 9.97 11.45 -19.84
CA GLU A 130 9.08 10.48 -20.45
C GLU A 130 9.29 9.07 -19.85
N GLY A 131 8.20 8.34 -19.58
CA GLY A 131 8.24 7.03 -18.96
C GLY A 131 8.57 7.03 -17.46
N LYS A 132 8.59 8.19 -16.80
CA LYS A 132 8.84 8.31 -15.36
C LYS A 132 7.64 8.86 -14.61
N LYS A 133 7.53 8.46 -13.34
CA LYS A 133 6.58 8.99 -12.37
C LYS A 133 7.28 9.32 -11.06
N SER A 134 6.66 10.19 -10.27
CA SER A 134 7.14 10.54 -8.94
C SER A 134 6.21 9.96 -7.88
N TYR A 135 6.77 9.21 -6.94
CA TYR A 135 6.08 8.72 -5.75
C TYR A 135 6.58 9.47 -4.51
N ALA A 136 5.65 10.03 -3.74
CA ALA A 136 5.93 10.53 -2.40
C ALA A 136 5.59 9.44 -1.39
N VAL A 137 6.63 8.87 -0.78
CA VAL A 137 6.55 7.71 0.09
C VAL A 137 6.95 8.09 1.51
N SER A 138 6.12 7.72 2.48
CA SER A 138 6.39 7.91 3.90
C SER A 138 6.83 6.61 4.56
N PHE A 139 7.79 6.72 5.48
CA PHE A 139 8.35 5.60 6.26
C PHE A 139 8.14 5.91 7.74
N VAL A 140 7.47 5.00 8.45
CA VAL A 140 7.27 5.09 9.89
C VAL A 140 8.25 4.17 10.59
N LEU A 141 9.14 4.76 11.38
CA LEU A 141 10.18 4.07 12.14
C LEU A 141 9.86 4.13 13.63
N GLN A 142 10.01 3.01 14.34
CA GLN A 142 9.79 2.94 15.78
C GLN A 142 10.55 1.77 16.39
N ASP A 143 11.16 2.01 17.56
CA ASP A 143 11.75 0.97 18.39
C ASP A 143 10.84 0.74 19.61
N SER A 144 10.61 -0.52 19.98
CA SER A 144 9.80 -0.87 21.16
C SER A 144 10.52 -0.67 22.49
N ASN A 145 11.85 -0.53 22.47
CA ASN A 145 12.67 -0.53 23.68
C ASN A 145 13.31 0.84 24.00
N LYS A 146 13.40 1.73 23.01
CA LYS A 146 14.04 3.04 23.16
C LYS A 146 13.60 4.05 22.12
N THR A 147 13.81 5.33 22.41
CA THR A 147 13.66 6.40 21.41
C THR A 147 14.77 6.30 20.36
N LEU A 148 14.40 6.37 19.08
CA LEU A 148 15.34 6.39 17.97
C LEU A 148 16.12 7.72 17.96
N LYS A 149 17.43 7.62 17.74
CA LYS A 149 18.30 8.80 17.55
C LYS A 149 18.37 9.17 16.09
N ASP A 150 18.53 10.46 15.77
CA ASP A 150 18.57 10.94 14.38
C ASP A 150 19.62 10.21 13.54
N ALA A 151 20.82 10.00 14.05
CA ALA A 151 21.85 9.24 13.34
C ALA A 151 21.47 7.79 12.98
N GLN A 152 20.58 7.16 13.76
CA GLN A 152 20.06 5.82 13.43
C GLN A 152 19.01 5.91 12.33
N ILE A 153 18.14 6.92 12.40
CA ILE A 153 17.11 7.19 11.41
C ILE A 153 17.77 7.49 10.07
N ASP A 154 18.73 8.41 10.04
CA ASP A 154 19.43 8.80 8.82
C ASP A 154 20.15 7.62 8.16
N LYS A 155 20.78 6.75 8.97
CA LYS A 155 21.42 5.53 8.46
C LYS A 155 20.43 4.57 7.82
N ILE A 156 19.23 4.44 8.38
CA ILE A 156 18.17 3.60 7.80
C ILE A 156 17.66 4.23 6.50
N MET A 157 17.40 5.53 6.50
CA MET A 157 16.95 6.24 5.31
C MET A 157 17.96 6.17 4.16
N GLN A 158 19.24 6.31 4.46
CA GLN A 158 20.32 6.13 3.48
C GLN A 158 20.34 4.71 2.89
N LYS A 159 20.18 3.68 3.72
CA LYS A 159 20.12 2.29 3.24
C LYS A 159 18.91 2.06 2.33
N LEU A 160 17.75 2.60 2.70
CA LEU A 160 16.52 2.53 1.88
C LEU A 160 16.76 3.19 0.54
N GLN A 161 17.29 4.43 0.54
CA GLN A 161 17.60 5.17 -0.66
C GLN A 161 18.54 4.39 -1.58
N GLN A 162 19.69 3.94 -1.08
CA GLN A 162 20.67 3.16 -1.85
C GLN A 162 20.05 1.88 -2.44
N SER A 163 19.14 1.25 -1.68
CA SER A 163 18.45 0.07 -2.15
C SER A 163 17.47 0.38 -3.28
N PHE A 164 16.76 1.51 -3.21
CA PHE A 164 15.86 1.95 -4.28
C PHE A 164 16.64 2.37 -5.54
N GLU A 165 17.74 3.08 -5.37
CA GLU A 165 18.64 3.45 -6.48
C GLU A 165 19.16 2.20 -7.19
N LYS A 166 19.64 1.21 -6.43
CA LYS A 166 20.23 -0.02 -6.98
C LYS A 166 19.23 -0.95 -7.65
N ASN A 167 18.06 -1.15 -7.04
CA ASN A 167 17.12 -2.20 -7.46
C ASN A 167 15.97 -1.68 -8.31
N LEU A 168 15.64 -0.40 -8.23
CA LEU A 168 14.51 0.22 -8.92
C LEU A 168 14.94 1.39 -9.82
N GLU A 169 16.25 1.64 -9.92
CA GLU A 169 16.80 2.80 -10.66
C GLU A 169 16.12 4.11 -10.25
N ALA A 170 15.74 4.21 -8.98
CA ALA A 170 15.08 5.38 -8.44
C ALA A 170 16.06 6.54 -8.28
N VAL A 171 15.60 7.75 -8.53
CA VAL A 171 16.35 8.98 -8.27
C VAL A 171 15.58 9.80 -7.23
N LEU A 172 16.28 10.32 -6.22
CA LEU A 172 15.66 11.26 -5.27
C LEU A 172 15.38 12.59 -5.96
N ARG A 173 14.23 13.18 -5.60
CA ARG A 173 13.79 14.47 -6.11
C ARG A 173 13.73 15.50 -4.98
#